data_e8ee2bd60ff7419b8386318e6019bef5
#
_entry.id   e8ee2bd60ff7419b8386318e6019bef5
#
_cell.length_a   1.000
_cell.length_b   1.000
_cell.length_c   1.000
_cell.angle_alpha   90.00
_cell.angle_beta   90.00
_cell.angle_gamma   90.00
#
_symmetry.space_group_name_H-M   'P 1'
#
loop_
_entity.id
_entity.type
_entity.pdbx_description
1 polymer ?
#
loop_
_entity_poly.entity_id
_entity_poly.type
_entity_poly.pdbx_seq_one_letter_code
_entity_poly.pdbx_strand_id
1 'polypeptide(L)'
;MKSCLIVDDSKVIRMVAKKILQELSFETLEAEDGRIALDLCAKKLPDAILLDWNMPNMNGIDFLRELRKLPGGEGPIVVFCTTENDIEHIQEAISAGANEYIMKPFDSEIMQAKFSQVGLL
;
A
#
# COMPACT_ATOMS: atom_id res chain seq x y z
N MET A 1 2.08 1.57 18.24
CA MET A 1 1.10 1.15 17.21
C MET A 1 1.69 1.42 15.84
N LYS A 2 1.69 0.42 14.98
CA LYS A 2 2.18 0.60 13.61
C LYS A 2 1.19 1.38 12.78
N SER A 3 1.69 2.17 11.84
CA SER A 3 0.86 2.95 10.92
C SER A 3 0.83 2.35 9.54
N CYS A 4 -0.32 2.44 8.88
CA CYS A 4 -0.50 2.00 7.49
C CYS A 4 -1.16 3.12 6.68
N LEU A 5 -0.52 3.50 5.58
CA LEU A 5 -1.08 4.45 4.63
C LEU A 5 -1.85 3.67 3.57
N ILE A 6 -3.12 4.00 3.40
CA ILE A 6 -3.99 3.39 2.40
C ILE A 6 -4.06 4.31 1.20
N VAL A 7 -3.53 3.87 0.07
CA VAL A 7 -3.45 4.67 -1.16
C VAL A 7 -4.34 4.03 -2.22
N ASP A 8 -5.49 4.62 -2.46
CA ASP A 8 -6.48 4.11 -3.42
C ASP A 8 -7.42 5.25 -3.78
N ASP A 9 -7.78 5.38 -5.06
CA ASP A 9 -8.70 6.43 -5.51
C ASP A 9 -10.16 6.13 -5.15
N SER A 10 -10.48 4.89 -4.79
CA SER A 10 -11.82 4.49 -4.38
C SER A 10 -12.04 4.74 -2.90
N LYS A 11 -12.96 5.62 -2.57
CA LYS A 11 -13.34 5.88 -1.18
C LYS A 11 -13.88 4.61 -0.49
N VAL A 12 -14.64 3.79 -1.22
CA VAL A 12 -15.21 2.55 -0.68
C VAL A 12 -14.11 1.57 -0.30
N ILE A 13 -13.12 1.40 -1.17
CA ILE A 13 -11.99 0.51 -0.89
C ILE A 13 -11.20 1.01 0.33
N ARG A 14 -10.96 2.33 0.41
CA ARG A 14 -10.26 2.89 1.58
C ARG A 14 -11.04 2.65 2.87
N MET A 15 -12.36 2.77 2.84
CA MET A 15 -13.21 2.51 4.01
C MET A 15 -13.11 1.04 4.46
N VAL A 16 -13.17 0.11 3.52
CA VAL A 16 -13.06 -1.33 3.81
C VAL A 16 -11.68 -1.65 4.40
N ALA A 17 -10.64 -1.17 3.73
CA ALA A 17 -9.26 -1.41 4.19
C ALA A 17 -9.02 -0.79 5.57
N LYS A 18 -9.49 0.43 5.79
CA LYS A 18 -9.36 1.11 7.08
C LYS A 18 -9.98 0.31 8.21
N LYS A 19 -11.19 -0.19 8.01
CA LYS A 19 -11.88 -1.00 9.02
C LYS A 19 -11.07 -2.25 9.37
N ILE A 20 -10.60 -2.97 8.36
CA ILE A 20 -9.81 -4.19 8.55
C ILE A 20 -8.52 -3.86 9.32
N LEU A 21 -7.80 -2.84 8.90
CA LEU A 21 -6.52 -2.47 9.50
C LEU A 21 -6.67 -1.97 10.93
N GLN A 22 -7.74 -1.23 11.23
CA GLN A 22 -8.01 -0.80 12.60
C GLN A 22 -8.31 -2.00 13.51
N GLU A 23 -9.00 -3.00 13.00
CA GLU A 23 -9.25 -4.25 13.75
C GLU A 23 -7.94 -5.01 14.02
N LEU A 24 -6.94 -4.85 13.13
CA LEU A 24 -5.60 -5.43 13.31
C LEU A 24 -4.66 -4.53 14.12
N SER A 25 -5.19 -3.48 14.72
CA SER A 25 -4.47 -2.54 15.59
C SER A 25 -3.48 -1.63 14.86
N PHE A 26 -3.78 -1.28 13.61
CA PHE A 26 -3.02 -0.28 12.88
C PHE A 26 -3.64 1.10 13.04
N GLU A 27 -2.77 2.10 13.15
CA GLU A 27 -3.14 3.49 12.92
C GLU A 27 -3.20 3.70 11.42
N THR A 28 -4.27 4.32 10.89
CA THR A 28 -4.46 4.43 9.44
C THR A 28 -4.42 5.87 8.97
N LEU A 29 -3.85 6.04 7.78
CA LEU A 29 -3.85 7.29 7.01
C LEU A 29 -4.37 6.96 5.62
N GLU A 30 -4.92 7.94 4.91
CA GLU A 30 -5.48 7.73 3.59
C GLU A 30 -4.93 8.75 2.60
N ALA A 31 -4.77 8.30 1.34
CA ALA A 31 -4.45 9.15 0.21
C ALA A 31 -5.23 8.65 -1.00
N GLU A 32 -5.79 9.55 -1.80
CA GLU A 32 -6.59 9.18 -2.96
C GLU A 32 -5.79 9.06 -4.25
N ASP A 33 -4.52 9.43 -4.23
CA ASP A 33 -3.62 9.22 -5.36
C ASP A 33 -2.16 9.15 -4.90
N GLY A 34 -1.28 8.81 -5.85
CA GLY A 34 0.13 8.66 -5.54
C GLY A 34 0.83 9.97 -5.18
N ARG A 35 0.34 11.10 -5.69
CA ARG A 35 0.94 12.40 -5.40
C ARG A 35 0.71 12.81 -3.96
N ILE A 36 -0.53 12.67 -3.50
CA ILE A 36 -0.88 12.95 -2.11
C ILE A 36 -0.12 12.01 -1.19
N ALA A 37 -0.04 10.73 -1.56
CA ALA A 37 0.69 9.73 -0.79
C ALA A 37 2.17 10.09 -0.66
N LEU A 38 2.80 10.53 -1.75
CA LEU A 38 4.21 10.90 -1.74
C LEU A 38 4.46 12.11 -0.83
N ASP A 39 3.58 13.10 -0.88
CA ASP A 39 3.69 14.28 -0.01
C ASP A 39 3.57 13.90 1.46
N LEU A 40 2.66 12.98 1.79
CA LEU A 40 2.53 12.48 3.17
C LEU A 40 3.78 11.73 3.62
N CYS A 41 4.33 10.86 2.77
CA CYS A 41 5.53 10.10 3.07
C CYS A 41 6.76 10.98 3.22
N ALA A 42 6.84 12.08 2.49
CA ALA A 42 7.95 13.03 2.62
C ALA A 42 7.95 13.71 3.99
N LYS A 43 6.79 13.84 4.61
CA LYS A 43 6.67 14.43 5.96
C LYS A 43 6.95 13.41 7.05
N LYS A 44 6.38 12.21 6.92
CA LYS A 44 6.56 11.12 7.88
C LYS A 44 6.30 9.78 7.20
N LEU A 45 7.28 8.92 7.20
CA LEU A 45 7.16 7.58 6.61
C LEU A 45 6.29 6.68 7.48
N PRO A 46 5.27 6.01 6.88
CA PRO A 46 4.50 5.00 7.62
C PRO A 46 5.27 3.69 7.74
N ASP A 47 4.79 2.79 8.60
CA ASP A 47 5.37 1.46 8.72
C ASP A 47 4.98 0.58 7.55
N ALA A 48 3.75 0.75 7.04
CA ALA A 48 3.21 -0.03 5.95
C ALA A 48 2.43 0.85 4.98
N ILE A 49 2.34 0.41 3.74
CA ILE A 49 1.57 1.09 2.70
C ILE A 49 0.77 0.03 1.93
N LEU A 50 -0.55 0.18 1.90
CA LEU A 50 -1.42 -0.60 1.03
C LEU A 50 -1.67 0.27 -0.20
N LEU A 51 -1.20 -0.18 -1.37
CA LEU A 51 -1.05 0.68 -2.54
C LEU A 51 -1.81 0.12 -3.75
N ASP A 52 -2.75 0.91 -4.28
CA ASP A 52 -3.46 0.59 -5.51
C ASP A 52 -2.57 0.85 -6.73
N TRP A 53 -2.85 0.15 -7.84
CA TRP A 53 -2.10 0.29 -9.08
C TRP A 53 -2.54 1.51 -9.89
N ASN A 54 -3.84 1.58 -10.23
CA ASN A 54 -4.38 2.60 -11.13
C ASN A 54 -4.98 3.75 -10.36
N MET A 55 -4.36 4.93 -10.46
CA MET A 55 -4.81 6.14 -9.80
C MET A 55 -4.54 7.34 -10.68
N PRO A 56 -5.33 8.43 -10.53
CA PRO A 56 -5.04 9.66 -11.26
C PRO A 56 -3.79 10.35 -10.71
N ASN A 57 -3.28 11.31 -11.44
CA ASN A 57 -2.14 12.18 -11.10
C ASN A 57 -0.80 11.45 -10.97
N MET A 58 -0.74 10.40 -10.19
CA MET A 58 0.43 9.54 -10.05
C MET A 58 -0.04 8.14 -9.72
N ASN A 59 0.24 7.17 -10.59
CA ASN A 59 -0.15 5.77 -10.35
C ASN A 59 0.72 5.09 -9.30
N GLY A 60 0.33 3.87 -8.91
CA GLY A 60 1.00 3.16 -7.82
C GLY A 60 2.46 2.84 -8.08
N ILE A 61 2.79 2.43 -9.31
CA ILE A 61 4.16 2.05 -9.61
C ILE A 61 5.10 3.27 -9.61
N ASP A 62 4.64 4.39 -10.11
CA ASP A 62 5.43 5.63 -10.11
C ASP A 62 5.61 6.16 -8.69
N PHE A 63 4.55 6.09 -7.87
CA PHE A 63 4.65 6.43 -6.46
C PHE A 63 5.68 5.55 -5.76
N LEU A 64 5.64 4.24 -5.99
CA LEU A 64 6.57 3.31 -5.35
C LEU A 64 8.02 3.62 -5.69
N ARG A 65 8.30 3.90 -6.96
CA ARG A 65 9.65 4.26 -7.40
C ARG A 65 10.13 5.54 -6.71
N GLU A 66 9.26 6.54 -6.63
CA GLU A 66 9.61 7.80 -5.95
C GLU A 66 9.74 7.63 -4.43
N LEU A 67 8.89 6.81 -3.83
CA LEU A 67 8.99 6.48 -2.41
C LEU A 67 10.37 5.91 -2.06
N ARG A 68 10.84 4.95 -2.86
CA ARG A 68 12.09 4.27 -2.58
C ARG A 68 13.32 5.19 -2.71
N LYS A 69 13.17 6.33 -3.39
CA LYS A 69 14.23 7.35 -3.50
C LYS A 69 14.26 8.31 -2.31
N LEU A 70 13.19 8.39 -1.51
CA LEU A 70 13.17 9.27 -0.34
C LEU A 70 14.15 8.79 0.72
N PRO A 71 14.73 9.70 1.54
CA PRO A 71 15.52 9.31 2.69
C PRO A 71 14.70 8.40 3.62
N GLY A 72 15.21 7.20 3.89
CA GLY A 72 14.46 6.20 4.67
C GLY A 72 13.36 5.50 3.90
N GLY A 73 13.16 5.83 2.63
CA GLY A 73 12.06 5.32 1.82
C GLY A 73 12.12 3.83 1.50
N GLU A 74 13.20 3.15 1.85
CA GLU A 74 13.32 1.70 1.74
C GLU A 74 12.67 0.96 2.92
N GLY A 75 12.38 1.67 4.01
CA GLY A 75 11.87 1.08 5.25
C GLY A 75 10.42 0.63 5.22
N PRO A 76 9.47 1.41 4.67
CA PRO A 76 8.07 1.00 4.66
C PRO A 76 7.85 -0.31 3.92
N ILE A 77 7.00 -1.16 4.49
CA ILE A 77 6.55 -2.39 3.82
C ILE A 77 5.43 -2.01 2.88
N VAL A 78 5.58 -2.30 1.59
CA VAL A 78 4.56 -1.98 0.59
C VAL A 78 3.87 -3.25 0.13
N VAL A 79 2.55 -3.29 0.32
CA VAL A 79 1.68 -4.36 -0.16
C VAL A 79 0.87 -3.78 -1.33
N PHE A 80 1.15 -4.27 -2.52
CA PHE A 80 0.48 -3.78 -3.73
C PHE A 80 -0.89 -4.42 -3.89
N CYS A 81 -1.92 -3.60 -4.11
CA CYS A 81 -3.31 -4.04 -4.21
C CYS A 81 -3.76 -3.92 -5.67
N THR A 82 -4.20 -5.03 -6.26
CA THR A 82 -4.52 -5.06 -7.69
C THR A 82 -5.71 -5.97 -7.99
N THR A 83 -6.46 -5.65 -9.05
CA THR A 83 -7.43 -6.54 -9.65
C THR A 83 -6.79 -7.41 -10.73
N GLU A 84 -5.57 -7.10 -11.09
CA GLU A 84 -4.84 -7.81 -12.13
C GLU A 84 -4.21 -9.09 -11.58
N ASN A 85 -4.36 -10.17 -12.32
CA ASN A 85 -3.71 -11.45 -12.02
C ASN A 85 -2.57 -11.67 -13.01
N ASP A 86 -1.96 -10.60 -13.48
CA ASP A 86 -0.94 -10.60 -14.49
C ASP A 86 0.43 -10.71 -13.83
N ILE A 87 1.17 -11.77 -14.17
CA ILE A 87 2.50 -12.01 -13.65
C ILE A 87 3.44 -10.84 -13.97
N GLU A 88 3.30 -10.23 -15.14
CA GLU A 88 4.15 -9.10 -15.54
C GLU A 88 3.96 -7.90 -14.61
N HIS A 89 2.72 -7.58 -14.24
CA HIS A 89 2.43 -6.49 -13.29
C HIS A 89 2.99 -6.80 -11.90
N ILE A 90 2.83 -8.04 -11.45
CA ILE A 90 3.35 -8.46 -10.14
C ILE A 90 4.87 -8.38 -10.13
N GLN A 91 5.54 -8.86 -11.19
CA GLN A 91 7.00 -8.78 -11.30
C GLN A 91 7.49 -7.34 -11.35
N GLU A 92 6.79 -6.47 -12.07
CA GLU A 92 7.12 -5.04 -12.12
C GLU A 92 7.02 -4.40 -10.74
N ALA A 93 5.96 -4.69 -10.00
CA ALA A 93 5.78 -4.16 -8.65
C ALA A 93 6.91 -4.62 -7.71
N ILE A 94 7.23 -5.90 -7.72
CA ILE A 94 8.31 -6.44 -6.89
C ILE A 94 9.66 -5.82 -7.28
N SER A 95 9.93 -5.71 -8.57
CA SER A 95 11.17 -5.08 -9.08
C SER A 95 11.28 -3.63 -8.68
N ALA A 96 10.16 -2.92 -8.56
CA ALA A 96 10.13 -1.52 -8.14
C ALA A 96 10.26 -1.36 -6.62
N GLY A 97 10.21 -2.45 -5.86
CA GLY A 97 10.43 -2.42 -4.41
C GLY A 97 9.22 -2.77 -3.55
N ALA A 98 8.16 -3.35 -4.13
CA ALA A 98 7.03 -3.85 -3.35
C ALA A 98 7.44 -5.13 -2.61
N ASN A 99 6.90 -5.32 -1.40
CA ASN A 99 7.22 -6.47 -0.57
C ASN A 99 6.27 -7.63 -0.79
N GLU A 100 5.03 -7.34 -1.19
CA GLU A 100 3.99 -8.35 -1.42
C GLU A 100 2.88 -7.74 -2.25
N TYR A 101 1.96 -8.56 -2.71
CA TYR A 101 0.75 -8.10 -3.39
C TYR A 101 -0.49 -8.75 -2.79
N ILE A 102 -1.64 -8.12 -2.97
CA ILE A 102 -2.93 -8.62 -2.53
C ILE A 102 -3.96 -8.38 -3.64
N MET A 103 -4.83 -9.35 -3.87
CA MET A 103 -5.85 -9.26 -4.92
C MET A 103 -7.12 -8.60 -4.39
N LYS A 104 -7.74 -7.76 -5.20
CA LYS A 104 -9.09 -7.25 -4.94
C LYS A 104 -10.13 -8.20 -5.54
N PRO A 105 -11.27 -8.42 -4.88
CA PRO A 105 -11.61 -7.99 -3.53
C PRO A 105 -10.88 -8.81 -2.47
N PHE A 106 -10.58 -8.17 -1.36
CA PHE A 106 -9.93 -8.84 -0.23
C PHE A 106 -10.82 -8.77 1.00
N ASP A 107 -10.57 -9.66 1.95
CA ASP A 107 -11.22 -9.66 3.25
C ASP A 107 -10.17 -9.60 4.37
N SER A 108 -10.62 -9.65 5.62
CA SER A 108 -9.72 -9.55 6.76
C SER A 108 -8.76 -10.74 6.86
N GLU A 109 -9.18 -11.93 6.47
CA GLU A 109 -8.33 -13.12 6.50
C GLU A 109 -7.18 -13.00 5.49
N ILE A 110 -7.47 -12.55 4.27
CA ILE A 110 -6.47 -12.34 3.23
C ILE A 110 -5.49 -11.26 3.66
N MET A 111 -6.00 -10.13 4.16
CA MET A 111 -5.17 -9.03 4.65
C MET A 111 -4.25 -9.49 5.77
N GLN A 112 -4.79 -10.19 6.75
CA GLN A 112 -4.02 -10.69 7.88
C GLN A 112 -2.93 -11.65 7.44
N ALA A 113 -3.23 -12.55 6.52
CA ALA A 113 -2.25 -13.51 6.00
C ALA A 113 -1.10 -12.82 5.30
N LYS A 114 -1.39 -11.84 4.42
CA LYS A 114 -0.36 -11.11 3.69
C LYS A 114 0.50 -10.24 4.63
N PHE A 115 -0.12 -9.57 5.58
CA PHE A 115 0.59 -8.73 6.54
C PHE A 115 1.47 -9.57 7.47
N SER A 116 1.03 -10.79 7.81
CA SER A 116 1.86 -11.73 8.57
C SER A 116 3.07 -12.19 7.79
N GLN A 117 2.90 -12.47 6.50
CA GLN A 117 4.00 -12.92 5.64
C GLN A 117 5.14 -11.90 5.54
N VAL A 118 4.82 -10.61 5.60
CA VAL A 118 5.82 -9.56 5.48
C VAL A 118 6.28 -9.01 6.84
N GLY A 119 5.90 -9.66 7.92
CA GLY A 119 6.38 -9.32 9.26
C GLY A 119 5.70 -8.13 9.93
N LEU A 120 4.55 -7.70 9.43
CA LEU A 120 3.77 -6.61 10.03
C LEU A 120 2.88 -7.10 11.19
N LEU A 121 2.61 -8.38 11.22
CA LEU A 121 1.82 -9.02 12.28
C LEU A 121 2.56 -10.18 12.90
#